data_a1ac257e446afe841136ca74478dfb31
#
_entry.id   a1ac257e446afe841136ca74478dfb31
#
_cell.length_a   1.000
_cell.length_b   1.000
_cell.length_c   1.000
_cell.angle_alpha   90.00
_cell.angle_beta   90.00
_cell.angle_gamma   90.00
#
_symmetry.space_group_name_H-M   'P 1'
#
loop_
_entity.id
_entity.type
_entity.pdbx_description
1 polymer ?
#
loop_
_entity_poly.entity_id
_entity_poly.type
_entity_poly.pdbx_seq_one_letter_code
_entity_poly.pdbx_strand_id
1 'polypeptide(L)'
;MAPKTATRIAVTHCLLALPAALGCGGGPDLQHLAQEAVLGTGAQAEMARAALRAAGPAGLEALCEAHRGLLERAETHRDPERLADDAEWRSLGAALDAVGRARDNHAARLYWHTDLEAAKAAARAGGKPILSLRLLGNLDDEFSCANSRFFRTVLYANADVSRLLRDEFVLHWQSVRPVPRVTIDFGDGRVLERTITGNSIHYVLDAEGRPLDGLPGLYSPAEFVAQLRALRALATQSAGPPGALRIVRLGEVDPVRAYHAEALNRLRRRWAGQLMTSGAPVELALSGLARGFPRAEIAAERAFSKMRAELPILGATRLDDWPLEHATEQIGWERLAARLLPDVQLDAGSLRLMRTKVAAASGCRTDAMAGGGLDAIVESFRRSIALDTVRNELLFHREIHKWFLHGVGGDDLDLLNARVYAELFLTPDDDPWLGLLPADVYAALPGGGVRTGPRP
;
A
#
# COMPACT_ATOMS: atom_id res chain seq x y z
N MET A 1 12.87 21.55 -49.29
CA MET A 1 13.05 20.55 -48.25
C MET A 1 14.23 20.98 -47.39
N ALA A 2 13.96 21.54 -46.20
CA ALA A 2 14.99 21.97 -45.26
C ALA A 2 14.82 21.17 -43.99
N PRO A 3 15.88 20.69 -43.33
CA PRO A 3 15.78 19.84 -42.13
C PRO A 3 15.48 20.70 -40.89
N LYS A 4 14.52 20.24 -40.09
CA LYS A 4 14.17 20.84 -38.79
C LYS A 4 15.24 20.47 -37.75
N THR A 5 15.95 21.47 -37.27
CA THR A 5 16.89 21.40 -36.17
C THR A 5 16.15 21.17 -34.86
N ALA A 6 16.40 20.04 -34.18
CA ALA A 6 15.89 19.76 -32.85
C ALA A 6 16.80 20.45 -31.81
N THR A 7 16.26 21.41 -31.10
CA THR A 7 16.91 22.10 -30.00
C THR A 7 16.88 21.18 -28.76
N ARG A 8 18.03 20.61 -28.40
CA ARG A 8 18.22 19.92 -27.11
C ARG A 8 18.30 20.95 -25.99
N ILE A 9 17.33 20.99 -25.12
CA ILE A 9 17.41 21.72 -23.85
C ILE A 9 18.30 20.91 -22.90
N ALA A 10 19.51 21.40 -22.66
CA ALA A 10 20.39 20.85 -21.64
C ALA A 10 19.88 21.32 -20.27
N VAL A 11 19.36 20.38 -19.47
CA VAL A 11 19.06 20.61 -18.06
C VAL A 11 20.41 20.54 -17.30
N THR A 12 20.95 21.68 -16.99
CA THR A 12 22.16 21.81 -16.17
C THR A 12 21.79 21.43 -14.72
N HIS A 13 22.21 20.26 -14.27
CA HIS A 13 22.17 19.90 -12.86
C HIS A 13 23.22 20.77 -12.12
N CYS A 14 22.75 21.76 -11.40
CA CYS A 14 23.56 22.53 -10.49
C CYS A 14 23.88 21.64 -9.26
N LEU A 15 24.99 20.92 -9.32
CA LEU A 15 25.60 20.27 -8.16
C LEU A 15 26.09 21.41 -7.23
N LEU A 16 25.28 21.76 -6.23
CA LEU A 16 25.73 22.57 -5.10
C LEU A 16 26.75 21.71 -4.33
N ALA A 17 28.04 21.99 -4.59
CA ALA A 17 29.13 21.48 -3.78
C ALA A 17 29.00 22.03 -2.37
N LEU A 18 28.66 21.18 -1.40
CA LEU A 18 28.83 21.50 0.02
C LEU A 18 30.32 21.75 0.30
N PRO A 19 30.67 22.79 1.03
CA PRO A 19 32.03 22.96 1.49
C PRO A 19 32.40 21.81 2.42
N ALA A 20 33.43 21.05 2.05
CA ALA A 20 34.07 20.09 2.93
C ALA A 20 34.74 20.84 4.06
N ALA A 21 34.05 21.00 5.18
CA ALA A 21 34.67 21.35 6.45
C ALA A 21 35.45 20.12 6.92
N LEU A 22 36.74 20.10 6.68
CA LEU A 22 37.72 19.22 7.32
C LEU A 22 37.79 19.62 8.80
N GLY A 23 36.96 19.03 9.64
CA GLY A 23 36.98 19.09 11.09
C GLY A 23 36.94 17.66 11.64
N CYS A 24 37.82 17.34 12.53
CA CYS A 24 38.08 16.07 13.19
C CYS A 24 36.83 15.29 13.58
N GLY A 25 36.74 14.04 13.14
CA GLY A 25 36.22 12.84 13.82
C GLY A 25 34.89 12.91 14.55
N GLY A 26 33.77 13.27 13.88
CA GLY A 26 32.42 13.03 14.40
C GLY A 26 31.44 13.09 13.25
N GLY A 27 30.68 12.02 13.02
CA GLY A 27 29.51 12.04 12.13
C GLY A 27 28.53 13.15 12.56
N PRO A 28 27.58 13.56 11.71
CA PRO A 28 26.61 14.59 12.07
C PRO A 28 25.91 14.21 13.38
N ASP A 29 25.77 15.19 14.28
CA ASP A 29 25.03 14.99 15.53
C ASP A 29 23.54 14.82 15.22
N LEU A 30 23.11 13.56 15.13
CA LEU A 30 21.75 13.22 14.78
C LEU A 30 20.73 13.72 15.82
N GLN A 31 21.13 13.86 17.09
CA GLN A 31 20.25 14.39 18.13
C GLN A 31 20.01 15.88 17.96
N HIS A 32 21.04 16.63 17.62
CA HIS A 32 20.88 18.04 17.29
C HIS A 32 20.03 18.25 16.05
N LEU A 33 20.30 17.49 14.97
CA LEU A 33 19.49 17.52 13.75
C LEU A 33 18.02 17.15 14.01
N ALA A 34 17.75 16.18 14.90
CA ALA A 34 16.40 15.79 15.25
C ALA A 34 15.62 16.93 15.94
N GLN A 35 16.26 17.70 16.82
CA GLN A 35 15.66 18.89 17.42
C GLN A 35 15.42 19.98 16.38
N GLU A 36 16.39 20.28 15.53
CA GLU A 36 16.26 21.27 14.47
C GLU A 36 15.17 20.91 13.44
N ALA A 37 14.97 19.65 13.14
CA ALA A 37 13.94 19.17 12.21
C ALA A 37 12.52 19.49 12.68
N VAL A 38 12.30 19.66 13.99
CA VAL A 38 10.99 19.92 14.61
C VAL A 38 10.88 21.36 15.09
N LEU A 39 11.89 21.88 15.78
CA LEU A 39 11.87 23.19 16.42
C LEU A 39 12.46 24.31 15.55
N GLY A 40 13.23 23.94 14.52
CA GLY A 40 13.79 24.90 13.55
C GLY A 40 12.70 25.51 12.65
N THR A 41 13.06 26.58 11.97
CA THR A 41 12.14 27.29 11.08
C THR A 41 12.63 27.31 9.62
N GLY A 42 11.70 27.24 8.68
CA GLY A 42 11.99 27.40 7.26
C GLY A 42 13.09 26.45 6.75
N ALA A 43 14.11 27.03 6.08
CA ALA A 43 15.17 26.25 5.43
C ALA A 43 16.01 25.42 6.43
N GLN A 44 16.17 25.87 7.69
CA GLN A 44 16.92 25.13 8.71
C GLN A 44 16.25 23.79 9.02
N ALA A 45 14.94 23.79 9.29
CA ALA A 45 14.19 22.55 9.53
C ALA A 45 14.23 21.61 8.32
N GLU A 46 14.10 22.15 7.10
CA GLU A 46 14.16 21.34 5.87
C GLU A 46 15.54 20.71 5.65
N MET A 47 16.62 21.45 5.91
CA MET A 47 17.98 20.92 5.84
C MET A 47 18.22 19.81 6.88
N ALA A 48 17.73 20.01 8.11
CA ALA A 48 17.83 19.01 9.16
C ALA A 48 17.06 17.73 8.81
N ARG A 49 15.82 17.84 8.28
CA ARG A 49 15.03 16.72 7.79
C ARG A 49 15.74 15.98 6.65
N ALA A 50 16.32 16.70 5.70
CA ALA A 50 17.08 16.11 4.61
C ALA A 50 18.34 15.37 5.11
N ALA A 51 19.05 15.92 6.08
CA ALA A 51 20.21 15.28 6.69
C ALA A 51 19.83 14.00 7.47
N LEU A 52 18.75 14.04 8.26
CA LEU A 52 18.21 12.85 8.92
C LEU A 52 17.75 11.79 7.91
N ARG A 53 17.13 12.22 6.84
CA ARG A 53 16.74 11.31 5.74
C ARG A 53 17.95 10.62 5.11
N ALA A 54 19.02 11.36 4.87
CA ALA A 54 20.28 10.84 4.33
C ALA A 54 20.99 9.87 5.29
N ALA A 55 20.81 10.05 6.62
CA ALA A 55 21.30 9.11 7.63
C ALA A 55 20.50 7.78 7.68
N GLY A 56 19.44 7.63 6.91
CA GLY A 56 18.67 6.40 6.79
C GLY A 56 17.83 6.07 8.03
N PRO A 57 17.64 4.78 8.34
CA PRO A 57 16.88 4.35 9.53
C PRO A 57 17.38 4.98 10.84
N ALA A 58 18.69 5.19 10.99
CA ALA A 58 19.27 5.81 12.17
C ALA A 58 18.83 7.27 12.36
N GLY A 59 18.62 8.00 11.25
CA GLY A 59 18.09 9.38 11.33
C GLY A 59 16.63 9.41 11.79
N LEU A 60 15.80 8.46 11.34
CA LEU A 60 14.43 8.31 11.83
C LEU A 60 14.38 7.90 13.31
N GLU A 61 15.26 7.00 13.72
CA GLU A 61 15.39 6.57 15.11
C GLU A 61 15.79 7.74 16.03
N ALA A 62 16.79 8.52 15.62
CA ALA A 62 17.22 9.71 16.36
C ALA A 62 16.08 10.74 16.50
N LEU A 63 15.28 10.94 15.45
CA LEU A 63 14.10 11.81 15.49
C LEU A 63 13.04 11.30 16.47
N CYS A 64 12.75 10.00 16.48
CA CYS A 64 11.82 9.41 17.43
C CYS A 64 12.32 9.49 18.87
N GLU A 65 13.63 9.29 19.09
CA GLU A 65 14.25 9.32 20.41
C GLU A 65 14.25 10.75 20.98
N ALA A 66 14.66 11.74 20.20
CA ALA A 66 14.69 13.14 20.63
C ALA A 66 13.31 13.67 21.04
N HIS A 67 12.24 13.13 20.45
CA HIS A 67 10.86 13.56 20.70
C HIS A 67 10.00 12.46 21.34
N ARG A 68 10.62 11.49 22.01
CA ARG A 68 9.95 10.35 22.67
C ARG A 68 8.79 10.78 23.56
N GLY A 69 9.01 11.78 24.42
CA GLY A 69 7.99 12.26 25.35
C GLY A 69 6.75 12.84 24.66
N LEU A 70 6.91 13.47 23.48
CA LEU A 70 5.78 13.97 22.69
C LEU A 70 5.03 12.81 22.03
N LEU A 71 5.75 11.80 21.52
CA LEU A 71 5.14 10.58 20.95
C LEU A 71 4.36 9.79 22.00
N GLU A 72 4.91 9.61 23.21
CA GLU A 72 4.23 8.92 24.31
C GLU A 72 2.98 9.68 24.78
N ARG A 73 3.05 11.02 24.87
CA ARG A 73 1.87 11.86 25.16
C ARG A 73 0.78 11.65 24.09
N ALA A 74 1.17 11.60 22.81
CA ALA A 74 0.22 11.38 21.73
C ALA A 74 -0.43 9.99 21.77
N GLU A 75 0.31 8.97 22.19
CA GLU A 75 -0.22 7.61 22.35
C GLU A 75 -1.25 7.49 23.49
N THR A 76 -1.10 8.30 24.54
CA THR A 76 -1.96 8.28 25.73
C THR A 76 -3.06 9.33 25.71
N HIS A 77 -3.00 10.30 24.77
CA HIS A 77 -3.95 11.42 24.73
C HIS A 77 -5.36 10.95 24.37
N ARG A 78 -6.34 11.38 25.15
CA ARG A 78 -7.75 10.99 24.96
C ARG A 78 -8.49 11.81 23.91
N ASP A 79 -7.96 13.00 23.61
CA ASP A 79 -8.57 13.97 22.69
C ASP A 79 -7.63 14.26 21.52
N PRO A 80 -7.80 13.56 20.38
CA PRO A 80 -6.95 13.73 19.21
C PRO A 80 -7.11 15.10 18.54
N GLU A 81 -8.22 15.81 18.74
CA GLU A 81 -8.45 17.13 18.14
C GLU A 81 -7.49 18.17 18.76
N ARG A 82 -7.35 18.14 20.09
CA ARG A 82 -6.41 19.02 20.78
C ARG A 82 -4.95 18.76 20.39
N LEU A 83 -4.63 17.52 20.13
CA LEU A 83 -3.29 17.18 19.68
C LEU A 83 -3.05 17.67 18.24
N ALA A 84 -4.06 17.63 17.38
CA ALA A 84 -3.94 18.17 16.01
C ALA A 84 -3.69 19.68 15.96
N ASP A 85 -4.12 20.42 16.98
CA ASP A 85 -3.89 21.87 17.11
C ASP A 85 -2.50 22.22 17.69
N ASP A 86 -1.79 21.25 18.28
CA ASP A 86 -0.45 21.44 18.82
C ASP A 86 0.57 21.66 17.68
N ALA A 87 1.23 22.81 17.68
CA ALA A 87 2.19 23.20 16.65
C ALA A 87 3.43 22.30 16.65
N GLU A 88 3.94 21.92 17.82
CA GLU A 88 5.09 21.03 17.95
C GLU A 88 4.75 19.63 17.44
N TRP A 89 3.55 19.11 17.77
CA TRP A 89 3.06 17.85 17.24
C TRP A 89 2.96 17.85 15.71
N ARG A 90 2.40 18.90 15.12
CA ARG A 90 2.33 19.03 13.65
C ARG A 90 3.69 19.05 13.00
N SER A 91 4.65 19.79 13.61
CA SER A 91 6.02 19.86 13.11
C SER A 91 6.72 18.51 13.20
N LEU A 92 6.57 17.78 14.32
CA LEU A 92 7.08 16.43 14.49
C LEU A 92 6.46 15.46 13.47
N GLY A 93 5.14 15.50 13.28
CA GLY A 93 4.44 14.69 12.28
C GLY A 93 5.01 14.93 10.87
N ALA A 94 5.18 16.19 10.47
CA ALA A 94 5.77 16.55 9.18
C ALA A 94 7.23 16.08 9.05
N ALA A 95 8.02 16.16 10.11
CA ALA A 95 9.40 15.68 10.12
C ALA A 95 9.46 14.13 9.98
N LEU A 96 8.62 13.41 10.72
CA LEU A 96 8.53 11.94 10.62
C LEU A 96 8.07 11.48 9.25
N ASP A 97 7.09 12.15 8.64
CA ASP A 97 6.62 11.87 7.29
C ASP A 97 7.73 12.11 6.25
N ALA A 98 8.46 13.23 6.36
CA ALA A 98 9.54 13.58 5.44
C ALA A 98 10.73 12.62 5.55
N VAL A 99 11.17 12.29 6.76
CA VAL A 99 12.30 11.37 6.99
C VAL A 99 11.92 9.94 6.65
N GLY A 100 10.73 9.50 7.01
CA GLY A 100 10.25 8.14 6.75
C GLY A 100 9.73 7.92 5.32
N ARG A 101 9.43 9.00 4.55
CA ARG A 101 8.81 8.94 3.21
C ARG A 101 7.50 8.18 3.22
N ALA A 102 6.69 8.41 4.21
CA ALA A 102 5.33 7.89 4.33
C ALA A 102 4.46 8.85 5.11
N ARG A 103 3.24 9.09 4.67
CA ARG A 103 2.26 9.90 5.41
C ARG A 103 1.80 9.16 6.66
N ASP A 104 1.44 9.89 7.72
CA ASP A 104 1.02 9.36 9.02
C ASP A 104 2.12 8.53 9.74
N ASN A 105 3.39 8.80 9.44
CA ASN A 105 4.51 7.97 9.89
C ASN A 105 4.78 8.04 11.42
N HIS A 106 4.16 8.98 12.12
CA HIS A 106 4.16 9.00 13.58
C HIS A 106 3.53 7.73 14.20
N ALA A 107 2.56 7.11 13.49
CA ALA A 107 1.93 5.87 13.93
C ALA A 107 2.77 4.62 13.60
N ALA A 108 3.56 4.66 12.53
CA ALA A 108 4.27 3.52 11.98
C ALA A 108 5.77 3.51 12.34
N ARG A 109 6.42 4.67 12.30
CA ARG A 109 7.87 4.87 12.50
C ARG A 109 8.70 3.97 11.60
N LEU A 110 8.32 3.93 10.30
CA LEU A 110 8.94 3.10 9.28
C LEU A 110 9.79 3.97 8.34
N TYR A 111 10.99 3.50 8.01
CA TYR A 111 11.85 4.12 7.02
C TYR A 111 11.70 3.43 5.68
N TRP A 112 11.24 4.18 4.67
CA TRP A 112 11.03 3.67 3.32
C TRP A 112 12.07 4.23 2.35
N HIS A 113 12.79 3.36 1.68
CA HIS A 113 13.58 3.73 0.50
C HIS A 113 12.66 4.08 -0.67
N THR A 114 13.06 5.05 -1.48
CA THR A 114 12.37 5.44 -2.73
C THR A 114 13.24 5.16 -3.96
N ASP A 115 14.41 4.58 -3.74
CA ASP A 115 15.33 4.09 -4.74
C ASP A 115 15.57 2.59 -4.48
N LEU A 116 15.33 1.76 -5.49
CA LEU A 116 15.43 0.31 -5.33
C LEU A 116 16.90 -0.14 -5.17
N GLU A 117 17.85 0.54 -5.81
CA GLU A 117 19.28 0.17 -5.69
C GLU A 117 19.81 0.48 -4.29
N ALA A 118 19.38 1.60 -3.69
CA ALA A 118 19.67 1.91 -2.29
C ALA A 118 19.04 0.86 -1.34
N ALA A 119 17.81 0.42 -1.62
CA ALA A 119 17.16 -0.64 -0.84
C ALA A 119 17.91 -1.98 -0.97
N LYS A 120 18.36 -2.35 -2.17
CA LYS A 120 19.19 -3.56 -2.42
C LYS A 120 20.53 -3.49 -1.69
N ALA A 121 21.18 -2.34 -1.71
CA ALA A 121 22.41 -2.13 -0.97
C ALA A 121 22.21 -2.32 0.56
N ALA A 122 21.15 -1.74 1.11
CA ALA A 122 20.79 -1.91 2.51
C ALA A 122 20.41 -3.37 2.84
N ALA A 123 19.69 -4.06 1.93
CA ALA A 123 19.30 -5.45 2.08
C ALA A 123 20.53 -6.38 2.15
N ARG A 124 21.47 -6.19 1.23
CA ARG A 124 22.75 -6.94 1.25
C ARG A 124 23.55 -6.70 2.52
N ALA A 125 23.65 -5.43 2.95
CA ALA A 125 24.37 -5.08 4.18
C ALA A 125 23.73 -5.67 5.44
N GLY A 126 22.38 -5.68 5.50
CA GLY A 126 21.61 -6.14 6.66
C GLY A 126 21.22 -7.63 6.63
N GLY A 127 21.44 -8.34 5.52
CA GLY A 127 20.97 -9.72 5.34
C GLY A 127 19.43 -9.86 5.42
N LYS A 128 18.70 -8.81 5.02
CA LYS A 128 17.23 -8.75 5.08
C LYS A 128 16.64 -8.80 3.68
N PRO A 129 15.46 -9.42 3.48
CA PRO A 129 14.70 -9.25 2.25
C PRO A 129 14.14 -7.84 2.14
N ILE A 130 13.73 -7.46 0.93
CA ILE A 130 13.10 -6.18 0.65
C ILE A 130 11.59 -6.37 0.59
N LEU A 131 10.82 -5.53 1.30
CA LEU A 131 9.40 -5.36 1.04
C LEU A 131 9.21 -4.14 0.15
N SER A 132 8.84 -4.37 -1.11
CA SER A 132 8.66 -3.33 -2.13
C SER A 132 7.17 -3.10 -2.41
N LEU A 133 6.65 -1.95 -1.99
CA LEU A 133 5.27 -1.54 -2.31
C LEU A 133 5.22 -0.85 -3.67
N ARG A 134 4.36 -1.33 -4.56
CA ARG A 134 3.96 -0.65 -5.79
C ARG A 134 2.53 -0.10 -5.62
N LEU A 135 2.33 1.18 -5.94
CA LEU A 135 1.05 1.86 -5.71
C LEU A 135 0.77 2.94 -6.76
N LEU A 136 -0.48 3.38 -6.83
CA LEU A 136 -0.85 4.61 -7.55
C LEU A 136 -0.72 5.82 -6.62
N GLY A 137 -0.12 6.90 -7.12
CA GLY A 137 0.26 8.07 -6.31
C GLY A 137 1.46 7.78 -5.41
N ASN A 138 1.66 8.57 -4.37
CA ASN A 138 2.82 8.48 -3.48
C ASN A 138 2.39 8.08 -2.07
N LEU A 139 3.23 7.28 -1.38
CA LEU A 139 2.93 6.83 -0.01
C LEU A 139 2.94 7.99 1.01
N ASP A 140 3.70 9.03 0.71
CA ASP A 140 3.82 10.25 1.53
C ASP A 140 2.77 11.34 1.18
N ASP A 141 1.84 11.07 0.24
CA ASP A 141 0.72 11.96 -0.07
C ASP A 141 -0.56 11.53 0.68
N GLU A 142 -1.30 12.51 1.20
CA GLU A 142 -2.63 12.26 1.80
C GLU A 142 -3.59 11.64 0.78
N PHE A 143 -3.58 12.15 -0.45
CA PHE A 143 -4.40 11.67 -1.56
C PHE A 143 -3.72 10.57 -2.40
N SER A 144 -3.00 9.67 -1.75
CA SER A 144 -2.58 8.42 -2.39
C SER A 144 -3.78 7.50 -2.65
N CYS A 145 -3.57 6.39 -3.34
CA CYS A 145 -4.66 5.45 -3.64
C CYS A 145 -5.33 4.89 -2.38
N ALA A 146 -6.57 4.42 -2.50
CA ALA A 146 -7.36 3.93 -1.37
C ALA A 146 -6.63 2.83 -0.57
N ASN A 147 -6.00 1.87 -1.27
CA ASN A 147 -5.26 0.81 -0.59
C ASN A 147 -4.08 1.34 0.23
N SER A 148 -3.28 2.27 -0.30
CA SER A 148 -2.14 2.81 0.45
C SER A 148 -2.58 3.60 1.68
N ARG A 149 -3.72 4.30 1.62
CA ARG A 149 -4.33 4.94 2.80
C ARG A 149 -4.76 3.92 3.85
N PHE A 150 -5.33 2.80 3.41
CA PHE A 150 -5.69 1.69 4.30
C PHE A 150 -4.47 0.97 4.87
N PHE A 151 -3.40 0.79 4.08
CA PHE A 151 -2.15 0.23 4.59
C PHE A 151 -1.57 1.07 5.73
N ARG A 152 -1.54 2.40 5.58
CA ARG A 152 -1.08 3.30 6.64
C ARG A 152 -1.90 3.17 7.93
N THR A 153 -3.22 2.98 7.81
CA THR A 153 -4.12 2.89 8.95
C THR A 153 -4.20 1.49 9.56
N VAL A 154 -4.26 0.45 8.72
CA VAL A 154 -4.54 -0.93 9.16
C VAL A 154 -3.27 -1.73 9.40
N LEU A 155 -2.29 -1.63 8.47
CA LEU A 155 -1.08 -2.44 8.51
C LEU A 155 0.04 -1.70 9.24
N TYR A 156 0.44 -0.54 8.74
CA TYR A 156 1.65 0.11 9.25
C TYR A 156 1.46 0.75 10.63
N ALA A 157 0.24 1.16 10.99
CA ALA A 157 -0.07 1.62 12.34
C ALA A 157 -0.22 0.47 13.36
N ASN A 158 -0.34 -0.77 12.90
CA ASN A 158 -0.40 -1.96 13.75
C ASN A 158 0.98 -2.27 14.32
N ALA A 159 1.06 -2.42 15.66
CA ALA A 159 2.32 -2.58 16.38
C ALA A 159 3.09 -3.85 15.99
N ASP A 160 2.39 -4.97 15.75
CA ASP A 160 3.05 -6.24 15.36
C ASP A 160 3.57 -6.18 13.93
N VAL A 161 2.78 -5.58 13.02
CA VAL A 161 3.19 -5.36 11.63
C VAL A 161 4.38 -4.41 11.57
N SER A 162 4.30 -3.25 12.19
CA SER A 162 5.36 -2.24 12.12
C SER A 162 6.67 -2.73 12.75
N ARG A 163 6.60 -3.52 13.84
CA ARG A 163 7.76 -4.17 14.44
C ARG A 163 8.39 -5.17 13.46
N LEU A 164 7.60 -6.09 12.89
CA LEU A 164 8.09 -7.06 11.92
C LEU A 164 8.76 -6.37 10.73
N LEU A 165 8.16 -5.30 10.21
CA LEU A 165 8.68 -4.56 9.07
C LEU A 165 10.03 -3.89 9.39
N ARG A 166 10.17 -3.23 10.55
CA ARG A 166 11.44 -2.60 10.96
C ARG A 166 12.54 -3.63 11.20
N ASP A 167 12.20 -4.71 11.88
CA ASP A 167 13.20 -5.64 12.37
C ASP A 167 13.69 -6.60 11.29
N GLU A 168 12.81 -6.99 10.35
CA GLU A 168 13.09 -8.11 9.45
C GLU A 168 13.12 -7.76 7.96
N PHE A 169 12.76 -6.53 7.57
CA PHE A 169 12.70 -6.11 6.16
C PHE A 169 13.44 -4.80 5.91
N VAL A 170 13.92 -4.63 4.69
CA VAL A 170 14.24 -3.32 4.11
C VAL A 170 13.01 -2.87 3.34
N LEU A 171 12.51 -1.66 3.63
CA LEU A 171 11.27 -1.16 3.05
C LEU A 171 11.56 -0.27 1.86
N HIS A 172 10.86 -0.52 0.76
CA HIS A 172 10.93 0.27 -0.46
C HIS A 172 9.51 0.52 -0.98
N TRP A 173 9.27 1.71 -1.54
CA TRP A 173 8.08 1.95 -2.33
C TRP A 173 8.37 2.71 -3.61
N GLN A 174 7.54 2.49 -4.61
CA GLN A 174 7.61 3.18 -5.89
C GLN A 174 6.19 3.42 -6.42
N SER A 175 5.95 4.66 -6.86
CA SER A 175 4.73 5.01 -7.59
C SER A 175 4.76 4.37 -8.98
N VAL A 176 3.69 3.69 -9.35
CA VAL A 176 3.52 3.19 -10.73
C VAL A 176 3.11 4.33 -11.64
N ARG A 177 2.15 5.14 -11.20
CA ARG A 177 1.68 6.36 -11.88
C ARG A 177 0.83 7.22 -10.95
N PRO A 178 0.49 8.47 -11.32
CA PRO A 178 -0.43 9.29 -10.56
C PRO A 178 -1.78 8.61 -10.34
N VAL A 179 -2.39 8.89 -9.18
CA VAL A 179 -3.74 8.42 -8.87
C VAL A 179 -4.77 9.45 -9.35
N PRO A 180 -5.85 9.05 -10.04
CA PRO A 180 -6.91 9.96 -10.42
C PRO A 180 -7.61 10.57 -9.21
N ARG A 181 -7.96 11.86 -9.29
CA ARG A 181 -8.73 12.57 -8.27
C ARG A 181 -10.08 13.02 -8.84
N VAL A 182 -11.14 12.87 -8.04
CA VAL A 182 -12.47 13.40 -8.33
C VAL A 182 -12.79 14.48 -7.32
N THR A 183 -13.20 15.62 -7.82
CA THR A 183 -13.69 16.75 -7.04
C THR A 183 -15.15 16.97 -7.37
N ILE A 184 -16.02 16.91 -6.36
CA ILE A 184 -17.43 17.22 -6.46
C ILE A 184 -17.64 18.57 -5.77
N ASP A 185 -17.97 19.61 -6.55
CA ASP A 185 -18.36 20.91 -6.06
C ASP A 185 -19.88 20.95 -5.96
N PHE A 186 -20.42 21.23 -4.78
CA PHE A 186 -21.86 21.31 -4.53
C PHE A 186 -22.46 22.69 -4.85
N GLY A 187 -21.60 23.65 -5.29
CA GLY A 187 -22.04 24.99 -5.66
C GLY A 187 -22.39 25.92 -4.49
N ASP A 188 -22.26 25.48 -3.27
CA ASP A 188 -22.54 26.22 -2.03
C ASP A 188 -21.30 26.43 -1.15
N GLY A 189 -20.11 26.20 -1.72
CA GLY A 189 -18.82 26.27 -1.04
C GLY A 189 -18.38 24.94 -0.43
N ARG A 190 -19.22 23.92 -0.41
CA ARG A 190 -18.82 22.55 0.00
C ARG A 190 -18.18 21.85 -1.19
N VAL A 191 -17.03 21.23 -0.92
CA VAL A 191 -16.28 20.44 -1.90
C VAL A 191 -15.94 19.07 -1.30
N LEU A 192 -16.18 18.01 -2.05
CA LEU A 192 -15.75 16.66 -1.74
C LEU A 192 -14.64 16.26 -2.69
N GLU A 193 -13.44 15.99 -2.17
CA GLU A 193 -12.33 15.46 -2.94
C GLU A 193 -12.02 14.02 -2.53
N ARG A 194 -11.85 13.14 -3.52
CA ARG A 194 -11.53 11.73 -3.35
C ARG A 194 -10.57 11.27 -4.45
N THR A 195 -9.80 10.23 -4.16
CA THR A 195 -9.09 9.48 -5.20
C THR A 195 -9.97 8.31 -5.63
N ILE A 196 -9.91 7.97 -6.89
CA ILE A 196 -10.59 6.79 -7.45
C ILE A 196 -9.54 5.84 -8.01
N THR A 197 -9.90 4.56 -8.06
CA THR A 197 -9.03 3.44 -8.32
C THR A 197 -7.91 3.33 -7.29
N GLY A 198 -7.59 2.17 -6.84
CA GLY A 198 -6.58 2.04 -5.82
C GLY A 198 -5.98 0.66 -5.87
N ASN A 199 -5.04 0.45 -6.78
CA ASN A 199 -4.35 -0.80 -6.93
C ASN A 199 -2.96 -0.68 -6.30
N SER A 200 -2.65 -1.61 -5.40
CA SER A 200 -1.36 -1.65 -4.73
C SER A 200 -1.01 -3.09 -4.39
N ILE A 201 0.27 -3.40 -4.45
CA ILE A 201 0.81 -4.72 -4.15
C ILE A 201 2.12 -4.58 -3.39
N HIS A 202 2.31 -5.44 -2.38
CA HIS A 202 3.58 -5.60 -1.69
C HIS A 202 4.31 -6.79 -2.27
N TYR A 203 5.46 -6.57 -2.89
CA TYR A 203 6.37 -7.63 -3.29
C TYR A 203 7.39 -7.89 -2.20
N VAL A 204 7.66 -9.16 -1.93
CA VAL A 204 8.84 -9.56 -1.17
C VAL A 204 9.92 -9.95 -2.17
N LEU A 205 11.08 -9.29 -2.06
CA LEU A 205 12.22 -9.51 -2.94
C LEU A 205 13.39 -10.05 -2.11
N ASP A 206 14.27 -10.78 -2.78
CA ASP A 206 15.58 -11.05 -2.18
C ASP A 206 16.50 -9.80 -2.18
N ALA A 207 17.70 -9.91 -1.66
CA ALA A 207 18.65 -8.79 -1.58
C ALA A 207 19.15 -8.31 -2.94
N GLU A 208 19.01 -9.10 -3.98
CA GLU A 208 19.32 -8.75 -5.38
C GLU A 208 18.14 -8.10 -6.10
N GLY A 209 16.97 -8.04 -5.46
CA GLY A 209 15.75 -7.45 -6.00
C GLY A 209 14.90 -8.41 -6.82
N ARG A 210 15.17 -9.72 -6.78
CA ARG A 210 14.35 -10.71 -7.47
C ARG A 210 13.07 -10.97 -6.68
N PRO A 211 11.91 -10.99 -7.33
CA PRO A 211 10.65 -11.29 -6.66
C PRO A 211 10.62 -12.72 -6.11
N LEU A 212 10.18 -12.84 -4.86
CA LEU A 212 9.90 -14.11 -4.21
C LEU A 212 8.39 -14.38 -4.14
N ASP A 213 7.58 -13.34 -3.99
CA ASP A 213 6.11 -13.38 -4.01
C ASP A 213 5.54 -11.95 -4.06
N GLY A 214 4.21 -11.84 -4.23
CA GLY A 214 3.49 -10.57 -4.21
C GLY A 214 2.16 -10.68 -3.48
N LEU A 215 1.91 -9.79 -2.52
CA LEU A 215 0.67 -9.70 -1.72
C LEU A 215 -0.22 -8.58 -2.28
N PRO A 216 -1.21 -8.88 -3.13
CA PRO A 216 -2.05 -7.87 -3.79
C PRO A 216 -3.14 -7.36 -2.86
N GLY A 217 -3.32 -6.04 -2.80
CA GLY A 217 -4.42 -5.42 -2.06
C GLY A 217 -4.28 -5.44 -0.54
N LEU A 218 -5.42 -5.29 0.15
CA LEU A 218 -5.47 -5.18 1.61
C LEU A 218 -5.70 -6.54 2.26
N TYR A 219 -4.89 -6.84 3.27
CA TYR A 219 -4.99 -8.01 4.15
C TYR A 219 -5.31 -7.59 5.58
N SER A 220 -5.86 -8.51 6.37
CA SER A 220 -5.89 -8.32 7.82
C SER A 220 -4.46 -8.30 8.38
N PRO A 221 -4.20 -7.57 9.49
CA PRO A 221 -2.86 -7.54 10.09
C PRO A 221 -2.31 -8.93 10.41
N ALA A 222 -3.14 -9.83 10.94
CA ALA A 222 -2.74 -11.18 11.28
C ALA A 222 -2.32 -12.00 10.05
N GLU A 223 -3.11 -11.97 8.97
CA GLU A 223 -2.77 -12.68 7.73
C GLU A 223 -1.52 -12.08 7.07
N PHE A 224 -1.41 -10.73 7.04
CA PHE A 224 -0.23 -10.06 6.51
C PHE A 224 1.05 -10.46 7.24
N VAL A 225 1.04 -10.49 8.58
CA VAL A 225 2.16 -10.97 9.40
C VAL A 225 2.48 -12.44 9.10
N ALA A 226 1.47 -13.30 8.97
CA ALA A 226 1.66 -14.72 8.67
C ALA A 226 2.34 -14.93 7.31
N GLN A 227 1.87 -14.21 6.28
CA GLN A 227 2.46 -14.25 4.93
C GLN A 227 3.90 -13.72 4.94
N LEU A 228 4.16 -12.57 5.57
CA LEU A 228 5.50 -11.99 5.63
C LEU A 228 6.50 -12.89 6.37
N ARG A 229 6.10 -13.56 7.43
CA ARG A 229 6.97 -14.53 8.14
C ARG A 229 7.32 -15.72 7.26
N ALA A 230 6.34 -16.26 6.53
CA ALA A 230 6.59 -17.34 5.57
C ALA A 230 7.55 -16.90 4.47
N LEU A 231 7.38 -15.70 3.93
CA LEU A 231 8.23 -15.14 2.89
C LEU A 231 9.62 -14.76 3.40
N ARG A 232 9.74 -14.32 4.65
CA ARG A 232 11.04 -14.12 5.31
C ARG A 232 11.81 -15.43 5.42
N ALA A 233 11.14 -16.52 5.81
CA ALA A 233 11.74 -17.85 5.85
C ALA A 233 12.16 -18.31 4.45
N LEU A 234 11.33 -18.10 3.42
CA LEU A 234 11.66 -18.40 2.03
C LEU A 234 12.89 -17.61 1.56
N ALA A 235 12.96 -16.32 1.86
CA ALA A 235 14.10 -15.49 1.52
C ALA A 235 15.41 -16.03 2.11
N THR A 236 15.36 -16.49 3.36
CA THR A 236 16.52 -17.10 4.04
C THR A 236 16.94 -18.41 3.38
N GLN A 237 15.99 -19.25 2.98
CA GLN A 237 16.27 -20.53 2.29
C GLN A 237 16.79 -20.31 0.86
N SER A 238 16.37 -19.22 0.22
CA SER A 238 16.73 -18.87 -1.15
C SER A 238 18.03 -18.07 -1.23
N ALA A 239 18.54 -17.56 -0.10
CA ALA A 239 19.77 -16.79 -0.04
C ALA A 239 20.97 -17.68 -0.43
N GLY A 240 21.56 -17.39 -1.59
CA GLY A 240 22.86 -17.92 -2.00
C GLY A 240 24.00 -16.96 -1.61
N PRO A 241 25.27 -17.34 -1.86
CA PRO A 241 26.38 -16.42 -1.68
C PRO A 241 26.16 -15.14 -2.50
N PRO A 242 26.54 -13.94 -1.97
CA PRO A 242 26.37 -12.68 -2.70
C PRO A 242 27.01 -12.74 -4.10
N GLY A 243 26.25 -12.39 -5.14
CA GLY A 243 26.71 -12.37 -6.52
C GLY A 243 26.77 -13.74 -7.24
N ALA A 244 26.35 -14.82 -6.59
CA ALA A 244 26.27 -16.12 -7.25
C ALA A 244 25.02 -16.18 -8.15
N LEU A 245 25.25 -16.56 -9.40
CA LEU A 245 24.17 -17.04 -10.26
C LEU A 245 23.54 -18.26 -9.59
N ARG A 246 22.22 -18.21 -9.36
CA ARG A 246 21.48 -19.34 -8.79
C ARG A 246 21.45 -20.49 -9.82
N ILE A 247 22.47 -21.34 -9.76
CA ILE A 247 22.49 -22.57 -10.54
C ILE A 247 21.66 -23.59 -9.77
N VAL A 248 20.39 -23.77 -10.18
CA VAL A 248 19.61 -24.93 -9.72
C VAL A 248 20.29 -26.17 -10.30
N ARG A 249 20.92 -26.99 -9.46
CA ARG A 249 21.50 -28.24 -9.90
C ARG A 249 20.41 -29.15 -10.46
N LEU A 250 20.73 -29.89 -11.48
CA LEU A 250 19.78 -30.85 -12.08
C LEU A 250 19.32 -31.82 -10.99
N GLY A 251 17.99 -31.76 -10.66
CA GLY A 251 17.38 -32.57 -9.61
C GLY A 251 17.11 -31.85 -8.28
N GLU A 252 17.59 -30.62 -8.07
CA GLU A 252 17.19 -29.81 -6.92
C GLU A 252 15.86 -29.09 -7.20
N VAL A 253 14.93 -29.17 -6.24
CA VAL A 253 13.68 -28.43 -6.31
C VAL A 253 13.95 -26.98 -5.93
N ASP A 254 13.67 -26.05 -6.83
CA ASP A 254 13.75 -24.62 -6.53
C ASP A 254 12.86 -24.26 -5.32
N PRO A 255 13.41 -23.71 -4.22
CA PRO A 255 12.65 -23.37 -3.03
C PRO A 255 11.47 -22.44 -3.31
N VAL A 256 11.60 -21.49 -4.25
CA VAL A 256 10.53 -20.57 -4.62
C VAL A 256 9.38 -21.35 -5.28
N ARG A 257 9.68 -22.20 -6.25
CA ARG A 257 8.67 -23.04 -6.89
C ARG A 257 8.01 -24.02 -5.91
N ALA A 258 8.78 -24.61 -5.00
CA ALA A 258 8.25 -25.49 -3.97
C ALA A 258 7.27 -24.75 -3.03
N TYR A 259 7.64 -23.53 -2.61
CA TYR A 259 6.79 -22.66 -1.81
C TYR A 259 5.46 -22.36 -2.51
N HIS A 260 5.49 -21.96 -3.77
CA HIS A 260 4.27 -21.63 -4.52
C HIS A 260 3.40 -22.86 -4.80
N ALA A 261 4.00 -24.03 -5.02
CA ALA A 261 3.25 -25.29 -5.17
C ALA A 261 2.50 -25.63 -3.87
N GLU A 262 3.18 -25.53 -2.72
CA GLU A 262 2.56 -25.79 -1.42
C GLU A 262 1.52 -24.70 -1.05
N ALA A 263 1.78 -23.45 -1.38
CA ALA A 263 0.80 -22.37 -1.20
C ALA A 263 -0.49 -22.64 -1.98
N LEU A 264 -0.43 -23.03 -3.24
CA LEU A 264 -1.61 -23.43 -4.02
C LEU A 264 -2.33 -24.63 -3.41
N ASN A 265 -1.60 -25.61 -2.90
CA ASN A 265 -2.22 -26.77 -2.25
C ASN A 265 -2.91 -26.36 -0.94
N ARG A 266 -2.31 -25.45 -0.14
CA ARG A 266 -2.96 -24.89 1.06
C ARG A 266 -4.22 -24.11 0.71
N LEU A 267 -4.18 -23.27 -0.31
CA LEU A 267 -5.34 -22.52 -0.78
C LEU A 267 -6.49 -23.45 -1.22
N ARG A 268 -6.17 -24.50 -1.98
CA ARG A 268 -7.17 -25.50 -2.39
C ARG A 268 -7.82 -26.19 -1.20
N ARG A 269 -7.01 -26.62 -0.22
CA ARG A 269 -7.53 -27.27 1.01
C ARG A 269 -8.38 -26.30 1.84
N ARG A 270 -7.91 -25.05 2.02
CA ARG A 270 -8.62 -24.00 2.77
C ARG A 270 -9.97 -23.69 2.08
N TRP A 271 -9.95 -23.52 0.77
CA TRP A 271 -11.16 -23.28 -0.01
C TRP A 271 -12.18 -24.41 0.12
N ALA A 272 -11.79 -25.66 -0.12
CA ALA A 272 -12.65 -26.81 -0.01
C ALA A 272 -13.24 -26.96 1.42
N GLY A 273 -12.42 -26.82 2.45
CA GLY A 273 -12.86 -26.88 3.84
C GLY A 273 -13.83 -25.75 4.21
N GLN A 274 -13.59 -24.55 3.74
CA GLN A 274 -14.45 -23.39 4.01
C GLN A 274 -15.79 -23.49 3.30
N LEU A 275 -15.84 -23.95 2.05
CA LEU A 275 -17.09 -24.19 1.34
C LEU A 275 -17.95 -25.24 2.05
N MET A 276 -17.35 -26.37 2.45
CA MET A 276 -18.09 -27.44 3.13
C MET A 276 -18.65 -27.00 4.49
N THR A 277 -17.97 -26.14 5.19
CA THR A 277 -18.38 -25.69 6.53
C THR A 277 -19.21 -24.41 6.53
N SER A 278 -19.25 -23.66 5.41
CA SER A 278 -19.98 -22.38 5.33
C SER A 278 -21.49 -22.52 5.14
N GLY A 279 -22.01 -23.74 4.93
CA GLY A 279 -23.39 -23.93 4.52
C GLY A 279 -23.69 -23.28 3.17
N ALA A 280 -22.65 -23.04 2.35
CA ALA A 280 -22.85 -22.61 0.97
C ALA A 280 -23.70 -23.65 0.23
N PRO A 281 -24.58 -23.22 -0.69
CA PRO A 281 -25.32 -24.17 -1.54
C PRO A 281 -24.35 -25.15 -2.17
N VAL A 282 -24.74 -26.43 -2.18
CA VAL A 282 -23.93 -27.53 -2.77
C VAL A 282 -23.53 -27.21 -4.21
N GLU A 283 -24.42 -26.52 -4.94
CA GLU A 283 -24.17 -26.04 -6.29
C GLU A 283 -23.00 -25.07 -6.37
N LEU A 284 -22.84 -24.16 -5.38
CA LEU A 284 -21.70 -23.24 -5.33
C LEU A 284 -20.40 -23.98 -5.02
N ALA A 285 -20.46 -24.95 -4.12
CA ALA A 285 -19.33 -25.82 -3.80
C ALA A 285 -18.90 -26.67 -4.99
N LEU A 286 -19.87 -27.28 -5.70
CA LEU A 286 -19.64 -28.11 -6.89
C LEU A 286 -19.24 -27.27 -8.11
N SER A 287 -19.83 -26.09 -8.31
CA SER A 287 -19.42 -25.18 -9.39
C SER A 287 -18.03 -24.61 -9.18
N GLY A 288 -17.65 -24.31 -7.94
CA GLY A 288 -16.28 -23.90 -7.57
C GLY A 288 -15.25 -25.01 -7.80
N LEU A 289 -15.62 -26.26 -7.55
CA LEU A 289 -14.77 -27.44 -7.81
C LEU A 289 -14.73 -27.81 -9.30
N ALA A 290 -15.86 -27.71 -10.01
CA ALA A 290 -16.00 -28.13 -11.41
C ALA A 290 -15.53 -27.04 -12.42
N ARG A 291 -15.73 -25.78 -12.11
CA ARG A 291 -15.37 -24.64 -12.98
C ARG A 291 -14.03 -24.00 -12.66
N GLY A 292 -13.34 -24.51 -11.66
CA GLY A 292 -12.15 -23.87 -11.11
C GLY A 292 -12.49 -22.69 -10.20
N PHE A 293 -11.47 -22.01 -9.74
CA PHE A 293 -11.63 -20.83 -8.89
C PHE A 293 -12.24 -19.66 -9.68
N PRO A 294 -12.96 -18.73 -9.02
CA PRO A 294 -13.44 -17.51 -9.66
C PRO A 294 -12.31 -16.78 -10.40
N ARG A 295 -12.63 -16.11 -11.49
CA ARG A 295 -11.63 -15.40 -12.29
C ARG A 295 -11.14 -14.15 -11.58
N ALA A 296 -9.87 -13.79 -11.78
CA ALA A 296 -9.27 -12.60 -11.21
C ALA A 296 -9.96 -11.31 -11.69
N GLU A 297 -10.47 -11.31 -12.93
CA GLU A 297 -11.20 -10.18 -13.51
C GLU A 297 -12.42 -9.78 -12.65
N ILE A 298 -13.14 -10.79 -12.15
CA ILE A 298 -14.31 -10.58 -11.29
C ILE A 298 -13.93 -9.96 -9.95
N ALA A 299 -12.73 -10.24 -9.45
CA ALA A 299 -12.28 -9.72 -8.17
C ALA A 299 -11.78 -8.27 -8.27
N ALA A 300 -11.17 -7.88 -9.41
CA ALA A 300 -10.69 -6.52 -9.62
C ALA A 300 -11.82 -5.49 -9.54
N GLU A 301 -12.99 -5.82 -10.06
CA GLU A 301 -14.17 -4.97 -10.01
C GLU A 301 -14.78 -4.85 -8.61
N ARG A 302 -14.36 -5.68 -7.64
CA ARG A 302 -15.03 -5.87 -6.37
C ARG A 302 -14.13 -5.89 -5.14
N ALA A 303 -13.04 -5.14 -5.14
CA ALA A 303 -12.35 -4.81 -3.91
C ALA A 303 -13.31 -3.99 -3.02
N PHE A 304 -13.87 -4.62 -2.00
CA PHE A 304 -15.02 -4.09 -1.26
C PHE A 304 -14.68 -2.84 -0.44
N SER A 305 -13.46 -2.76 0.10
CA SER A 305 -12.98 -1.57 0.78
C SER A 305 -12.87 -0.37 -0.16
N LYS A 306 -12.37 -0.59 -1.39
CA LYS A 306 -12.33 0.42 -2.46
C LYS A 306 -13.74 0.82 -2.88
N MET A 307 -14.59 -0.18 -3.12
CA MET A 307 -15.95 0.04 -3.56
C MET A 307 -16.71 0.91 -2.57
N ARG A 308 -16.62 0.68 -1.27
CA ARG A 308 -17.24 1.54 -0.25
C ARG A 308 -16.66 2.95 -0.19
N ALA A 309 -15.37 3.12 -0.42
CA ALA A 309 -14.74 4.44 -0.48
C ALA A 309 -15.09 5.20 -1.76
N GLU A 310 -15.32 4.49 -2.86
CA GLU A 310 -15.42 5.01 -4.21
C GLU A 310 -16.84 4.89 -4.82
N LEU A 311 -17.70 4.02 -4.28
CA LEU A 311 -19.04 3.72 -4.82
C LEU A 311 -19.93 4.95 -5.03
N PRO A 312 -19.94 5.95 -4.14
CA PRO A 312 -20.72 7.16 -4.38
C PRO A 312 -20.30 7.92 -5.65
N ILE A 313 -19.08 7.67 -6.11
CA ILE A 313 -18.48 8.31 -7.29
C ILE A 313 -18.58 7.39 -8.50
N LEU A 314 -18.29 6.11 -8.34
CA LEU A 314 -18.33 5.10 -9.43
C LEU A 314 -19.77 4.69 -9.79
N GLY A 315 -20.70 4.72 -8.86
CA GLY A 315 -22.12 4.46 -9.12
C GLY A 315 -22.76 5.45 -10.09
N ALA A 316 -22.12 6.62 -10.29
CA ALA A 316 -22.53 7.58 -11.31
C ALA A 316 -21.96 7.25 -12.71
N THR A 317 -20.98 6.35 -12.82
CA THR A 317 -20.24 6.10 -14.06
C THR A 317 -20.46 4.70 -14.67
N ARG A 318 -20.90 3.69 -13.89
CA ARG A 318 -21.21 2.35 -14.42
C ARG A 318 -22.29 1.65 -13.61
N LEU A 319 -23.42 1.43 -14.25
CA LEU A 319 -24.42 0.44 -13.87
C LEU A 319 -24.63 -0.48 -15.09
N ASP A 320 -23.76 -1.43 -15.28
CA ASP A 320 -24.05 -2.54 -16.16
C ASP A 320 -24.79 -3.65 -15.40
N ASP A 321 -25.70 -4.35 -16.09
CA ASP A 321 -26.65 -5.35 -15.59
C ASP A 321 -26.03 -6.60 -14.94
N TRP A 322 -24.77 -6.54 -14.67
CA TRP A 322 -23.92 -7.57 -14.10
C TRP A 322 -24.15 -7.92 -12.61
N PRO A 323 -24.83 -7.09 -11.80
CA PRO A 323 -24.96 -7.31 -10.36
C PRO A 323 -25.80 -8.51 -9.96
N LEU A 324 -26.74 -8.95 -10.79
CA LEU A 324 -27.73 -9.98 -10.37
C LEU A 324 -27.18 -11.41 -10.38
N GLU A 325 -26.33 -11.76 -11.32
CA GLU A 325 -25.71 -13.09 -11.36
C GLU A 325 -24.73 -13.31 -10.20
N HIS A 326 -24.21 -12.23 -9.66
CA HIS A 326 -23.16 -12.25 -8.65
C HIS A 326 -23.64 -11.97 -7.23
N ALA A 327 -24.90 -11.61 -7.03
CA ALA A 327 -25.49 -11.46 -5.71
C ALA A 327 -25.45 -12.78 -4.92
N THR A 328 -25.57 -13.90 -5.60
CA THR A 328 -25.43 -15.25 -5.01
C THR A 328 -23.99 -15.57 -4.61
N GLU A 329 -23.00 -15.10 -5.37
CA GLU A 329 -21.59 -15.24 -5.02
C GLU A 329 -21.19 -14.33 -3.86
N GLN A 330 -21.75 -13.13 -3.78
CA GLN A 330 -21.50 -12.19 -2.69
C GLN A 330 -21.81 -12.81 -1.33
N ILE A 331 -22.94 -13.52 -1.19
CA ILE A 331 -23.32 -14.20 0.06
C ILE A 331 -22.29 -15.28 0.44
N GLY A 332 -21.75 -16.00 -0.52
CA GLY A 332 -20.68 -16.98 -0.31
C GLY A 332 -19.41 -16.32 0.23
N TRP A 333 -18.98 -15.22 -0.39
CA TRP A 333 -17.82 -14.46 0.03
C TRP A 333 -17.99 -13.87 1.44
N GLU A 334 -19.13 -13.30 1.75
CA GLU A 334 -19.45 -12.75 3.07
C GLU A 334 -19.43 -13.84 4.17
N ARG A 335 -19.91 -15.05 3.88
CA ARG A 335 -19.81 -16.18 4.81
C ARG A 335 -18.39 -16.64 5.05
N LEU A 336 -17.54 -16.63 4.02
CA LEU A 336 -16.11 -16.91 4.17
C LEU A 336 -15.42 -15.82 4.97
N ALA A 337 -15.70 -14.56 4.69
CA ALA A 337 -15.16 -13.40 5.40
C ALA A 337 -15.59 -13.37 6.88
N ALA A 338 -16.82 -13.74 7.19
CA ALA A 338 -17.34 -13.80 8.56
C ALA A 338 -16.50 -14.72 9.47
N ARG A 339 -15.86 -15.75 8.91
CA ARG A 339 -14.96 -16.65 9.68
C ARG A 339 -13.61 -16.03 9.98
N LEU A 340 -13.15 -15.12 9.14
CA LEU A 340 -11.92 -14.37 9.38
C LEU A 340 -12.13 -13.15 10.29
N LEU A 341 -13.38 -12.73 10.48
CA LEU A 341 -13.70 -11.53 11.25
C LEU A 341 -13.12 -11.52 12.68
N PRO A 342 -13.09 -12.65 13.42
CA PRO A 342 -12.44 -12.69 14.73
C PRO A 342 -10.93 -12.37 14.67
N ASP A 343 -10.26 -12.71 13.57
CA ASP A 343 -8.82 -12.49 13.36
C ASP A 343 -8.51 -11.09 12.80
N VAL A 344 -9.55 -10.35 12.37
CA VAL A 344 -9.41 -8.95 11.91
C VAL A 344 -9.49 -8.03 13.12
N GLN A 345 -8.39 -7.94 13.87
CA GLN A 345 -8.29 -7.01 14.99
C GLN A 345 -7.53 -5.76 14.55
N LEU A 346 -8.13 -4.60 14.83
CA LEU A 346 -7.46 -3.30 14.73
C LEU A 346 -6.92 -2.97 16.12
N ASP A 347 -5.62 -2.80 16.21
CA ASP A 347 -4.97 -2.49 17.48
C ASP A 347 -5.17 -1.02 17.90
N ALA A 348 -4.63 -0.67 19.06
CA ALA A 348 -4.75 0.69 19.59
C ALA A 348 -4.12 1.75 18.67
N GLY A 349 -3.05 1.41 17.93
CA GLY A 349 -2.40 2.31 16.96
C GLY A 349 -3.33 2.64 15.78
N SER A 350 -3.87 1.60 15.15
CA SER A 350 -4.86 1.73 14.07
C SER A 350 -6.10 2.53 14.51
N LEU A 351 -6.64 2.20 15.68
CA LEU A 351 -7.83 2.89 16.20
C LEU A 351 -7.58 4.36 16.53
N ARG A 352 -6.39 4.71 17.06
CA ARG A 352 -6.03 6.12 17.29
C ARG A 352 -5.96 6.90 15.98
N LEU A 353 -5.28 6.35 14.98
CA LEU A 353 -5.18 7.01 13.68
C LEU A 353 -6.55 7.18 13.01
N MET A 354 -7.43 6.18 13.11
CA MET A 354 -8.81 6.29 12.63
C MET A 354 -9.56 7.41 13.35
N ARG A 355 -9.46 7.52 14.68
CA ARG A 355 -10.10 8.60 15.47
C ARG A 355 -9.64 9.97 14.99
N THR A 356 -8.33 10.17 14.86
CA THR A 356 -7.76 11.44 14.38
C THR A 356 -8.31 11.86 13.02
N LYS A 357 -8.38 10.90 12.08
CA LYS A 357 -8.89 11.18 10.71
C LYS A 357 -10.40 11.40 10.68
N VAL A 358 -11.15 10.72 11.51
CA VAL A 358 -12.60 10.92 11.64
C VAL A 358 -12.91 12.26 12.31
N ALA A 359 -12.19 12.61 13.38
CA ALA A 359 -12.33 13.88 14.09
C ALA A 359 -12.06 15.08 13.15
N ALA A 360 -11.01 15.02 12.34
CA ALA A 360 -10.70 16.05 11.35
C ALA A 360 -11.84 16.26 10.31
N ALA A 361 -12.67 15.23 10.08
CA ALA A 361 -13.84 15.32 9.21
C ALA A 361 -15.10 15.87 9.92
N SER A 362 -15.14 15.84 11.26
CA SER A 362 -16.36 16.15 12.07
C SER A 362 -16.72 17.64 12.05
N GLY A 363 -15.80 18.55 11.80
CA GLY A 363 -16.11 19.98 11.54
C GLY A 363 -17.08 20.20 10.37
N CYS A 364 -17.35 19.16 9.56
CA CYS A 364 -18.25 19.22 8.40
C CYS A 364 -19.52 18.33 8.54
N ARG A 365 -19.64 17.47 9.60
CA ARG A 365 -20.67 16.42 9.67
C ARG A 365 -21.24 16.19 11.08
N THR A 366 -21.55 17.25 11.80
CA THR A 366 -22.00 17.17 13.20
C THR A 366 -23.27 16.33 13.44
N ASP A 367 -24.17 16.19 12.47
CA ASP A 367 -25.46 15.53 12.66
C ASP A 367 -25.52 14.06 12.22
N ALA A 368 -24.70 13.65 11.26
CA ALA A 368 -24.72 12.28 10.73
C ALA A 368 -23.90 11.27 11.57
N MET A 369 -23.00 11.75 12.43
CA MET A 369 -22.14 10.90 13.28
C MET A 369 -22.75 10.65 14.68
N ALA A 370 -23.82 11.33 15.05
CA ALA A 370 -24.47 11.19 16.35
C ALA A 370 -25.15 9.82 16.58
N GLY A 371 -25.40 9.04 15.53
CA GLY A 371 -26.17 7.80 15.61
C GLY A 371 -25.37 6.47 15.66
N GLY A 372 -24.07 6.48 15.38
CA GLY A 372 -23.32 5.20 15.29
C GLY A 372 -21.85 5.27 15.67
N GLY A 373 -21.30 6.45 15.80
CA GLY A 373 -19.96 6.69 16.28
C GLY A 373 -18.84 5.97 15.51
N LEU A 374 -17.64 6.06 16.04
CA LEU A 374 -16.44 5.38 15.52
C LEU A 374 -16.60 3.85 15.50
N ASP A 375 -17.32 3.28 16.46
CA ASP A 375 -17.46 1.82 16.58
C ASP A 375 -18.19 1.21 15.39
N ALA A 376 -19.23 1.87 14.86
CA ALA A 376 -19.92 1.42 13.66
C ALA A 376 -19.03 1.50 12.40
N ILE A 377 -18.19 2.54 12.30
CA ILE A 377 -17.20 2.69 11.22
C ILE A 377 -16.16 1.58 11.32
N VAL A 378 -15.61 1.33 12.50
CA VAL A 378 -14.63 0.29 12.77
C VAL A 378 -15.18 -1.09 12.42
N GLU A 379 -16.38 -1.42 12.91
CA GLU A 379 -17.00 -2.72 12.64
C GLU A 379 -17.30 -2.93 11.16
N SER A 380 -17.81 -1.91 10.47
CA SER A 380 -18.01 -1.95 9.02
C SER A 380 -16.70 -2.12 8.27
N PHE A 381 -15.63 -1.46 8.72
CA PHE A 381 -14.32 -1.54 8.10
C PHE A 381 -13.66 -2.91 8.33
N ARG A 382 -13.77 -3.49 9.53
CA ARG A 382 -13.30 -4.85 9.83
C ARG A 382 -13.92 -5.89 8.90
N ARG A 383 -15.24 -5.80 8.65
CA ARG A 383 -15.91 -6.68 7.67
C ARG A 383 -15.37 -6.51 6.26
N SER A 384 -15.09 -5.27 5.87
CA SER A 384 -14.49 -4.97 4.56
C SER A 384 -13.08 -5.57 4.44
N ILE A 385 -12.25 -5.45 5.48
CA ILE A 385 -10.90 -6.04 5.54
C ILE A 385 -10.96 -7.56 5.46
N ALA A 386 -11.89 -8.20 6.21
CA ALA A 386 -12.07 -9.65 6.16
C ALA A 386 -12.41 -10.11 4.74
N LEU A 387 -13.32 -9.41 4.08
CA LEU A 387 -13.75 -9.73 2.72
C LEU A 387 -12.62 -9.54 1.70
N ASP A 388 -11.88 -8.43 1.78
CA ASP A 388 -10.73 -8.17 0.91
C ASP A 388 -9.63 -9.21 1.13
N THR A 389 -9.33 -9.59 2.38
CA THR A 389 -8.34 -10.63 2.70
C THR A 389 -8.67 -11.94 2.00
N VAL A 390 -9.93 -12.42 2.10
CA VAL A 390 -10.36 -13.67 1.46
C VAL A 390 -10.24 -13.57 -0.07
N ARG A 391 -10.71 -12.47 -0.65
CA ARG A 391 -10.69 -12.27 -2.09
C ARG A 391 -9.28 -12.15 -2.63
N ASN A 392 -8.45 -11.32 -2.00
CA ASN A 392 -7.07 -11.13 -2.42
C ASN A 392 -6.32 -12.46 -2.40
N GLU A 393 -6.50 -13.27 -1.36
CA GLU A 393 -5.84 -14.56 -1.23
C GLU A 393 -6.31 -15.58 -2.28
N LEU A 394 -7.63 -15.75 -2.40
CA LEU A 394 -8.22 -16.80 -3.23
C LEU A 394 -8.29 -16.47 -4.72
N LEU A 395 -8.26 -15.19 -5.08
CA LEU A 395 -8.37 -14.76 -6.48
C LEU A 395 -7.02 -14.28 -7.01
N PHE A 396 -6.47 -13.21 -6.44
CA PHE A 396 -5.27 -12.57 -6.99
C PHE A 396 -3.98 -13.31 -6.62
N HIS A 397 -3.76 -13.57 -5.35
CA HIS A 397 -2.54 -14.23 -4.87
C HIS A 397 -2.40 -15.63 -5.45
N ARG A 398 -3.51 -16.34 -5.59
CA ARG A 398 -3.55 -17.63 -6.29
C ARG A 398 -3.01 -17.56 -7.72
N GLU A 399 -3.35 -16.53 -8.49
CA GLU A 399 -2.83 -16.37 -9.86
C GLU A 399 -1.35 -16.04 -9.85
N ILE A 400 -0.90 -15.21 -8.91
CA ILE A 400 0.53 -14.92 -8.72
C ILE A 400 1.29 -16.21 -8.41
N HIS A 401 0.80 -17.07 -7.51
CA HIS A 401 1.42 -18.37 -7.24
C HIS A 401 1.52 -19.24 -8.49
N LYS A 402 0.48 -19.27 -9.35
CA LYS A 402 0.55 -20.00 -10.61
C LYS A 402 1.61 -19.43 -11.55
N TRP A 403 1.73 -18.12 -11.65
CA TRP A 403 2.74 -17.49 -12.49
C TRP A 403 4.15 -17.91 -12.08
N PHE A 404 4.47 -17.88 -10.80
CA PHE A 404 5.75 -18.36 -10.29
C PHE A 404 6.00 -19.83 -10.61
N LEU A 405 4.97 -20.70 -10.50
CA LEU A 405 5.10 -22.11 -10.87
C LEU A 405 5.41 -22.31 -12.36
N HIS A 406 4.86 -21.49 -13.23
CA HIS A 406 5.09 -21.56 -14.66
C HIS A 406 6.36 -20.78 -15.11
N GLY A 407 7.15 -20.28 -14.15
CA GLY A 407 8.37 -19.52 -14.45
C GLY A 407 8.13 -18.10 -14.95
N VAL A 408 6.93 -17.57 -14.73
CA VAL A 408 6.59 -16.19 -15.07
C VAL A 408 6.68 -15.35 -13.79
N GLY A 409 7.54 -14.35 -13.76
CA GLY A 409 7.66 -13.42 -12.64
C GLY A 409 8.87 -13.60 -11.73
N GLY A 410 9.76 -14.58 -12.02
CA GLY A 410 10.87 -14.90 -11.13
C GLY A 410 12.07 -13.95 -11.18
N ASP A 411 12.31 -13.22 -12.27
CA ASP A 411 13.58 -12.52 -12.47
C ASP A 411 13.44 -11.00 -12.69
N ASP A 412 12.27 -10.49 -13.07
CA ASP A 412 12.05 -9.08 -13.37
C ASP A 412 10.81 -8.54 -12.64
N LEU A 413 11.05 -7.66 -11.67
CA LEU A 413 10.00 -7.04 -10.87
C LEU A 413 9.07 -6.15 -11.69
N ASP A 414 9.62 -5.40 -12.65
CA ASP A 414 8.84 -4.44 -13.41
C ASP A 414 7.93 -5.15 -14.43
N LEU A 415 8.41 -6.23 -15.05
CA LEU A 415 7.59 -7.10 -15.90
C LEU A 415 6.48 -7.80 -15.09
N LEU A 416 6.80 -8.31 -13.90
CA LEU A 416 5.79 -8.91 -13.02
C LEU A 416 4.75 -7.86 -12.60
N ASN A 417 5.20 -6.67 -12.24
CA ASN A 417 4.32 -5.58 -11.84
C ASN A 417 3.40 -5.12 -12.99
N ALA A 418 3.94 -4.93 -14.19
CA ALA A 418 3.14 -4.59 -15.38
C ALA A 418 2.04 -5.63 -15.63
N ARG A 419 2.38 -6.91 -15.47
CA ARG A 419 1.43 -8.01 -15.60
C ARG A 419 0.34 -7.98 -14.53
N VAL A 420 0.71 -7.74 -13.26
CA VAL A 420 -0.26 -7.61 -12.15
C VAL A 420 -1.24 -6.46 -12.44
N TYR A 421 -0.74 -5.31 -12.89
CA TYR A 421 -1.60 -4.18 -13.19
C TYR A 421 -2.49 -4.43 -14.40
N ALA A 422 -2.00 -5.11 -15.44
CA ALA A 422 -2.79 -5.43 -16.62
C ALA A 422 -3.83 -6.54 -16.39
N GLU A 423 -3.41 -7.67 -15.80
CA GLU A 423 -4.24 -8.88 -15.77
C GLU A 423 -5.05 -9.05 -14.46
N LEU A 424 -4.55 -8.54 -13.31
CA LEU A 424 -5.25 -8.68 -12.03
C LEU A 424 -5.98 -7.39 -11.62
N PHE A 425 -5.35 -6.24 -11.83
CA PHE A 425 -5.94 -4.96 -11.44
C PHE A 425 -6.71 -4.28 -12.58
N LEU A 426 -6.63 -4.80 -13.79
CA LEU A 426 -7.30 -4.31 -15.00
C LEU A 426 -7.05 -2.80 -15.25
N THR A 427 -5.85 -2.38 -14.95
CA THR A 427 -5.39 -0.99 -15.15
C THR A 427 -4.03 -0.99 -15.86
N PRO A 428 -3.97 -1.48 -17.13
CA PRO A 428 -2.73 -1.56 -17.88
C PRO A 428 -2.12 -0.19 -18.16
N ASP A 429 -0.82 -0.14 -18.41
CA ASP A 429 -0.07 1.10 -18.58
C ASP A 429 -0.45 1.86 -19.85
N ASP A 430 -0.97 1.18 -20.87
CA ASP A 430 -1.44 1.76 -22.12
C ASP A 430 -2.85 2.38 -22.05
N ASP A 431 -3.59 2.16 -20.95
CA ASP A 431 -4.85 2.87 -20.69
C ASP A 431 -4.63 4.09 -19.78
N PRO A 432 -4.50 5.30 -20.33
CA PRO A 432 -4.31 6.50 -19.53
C PRO A 432 -5.53 6.88 -18.68
N TRP A 433 -6.70 6.31 -19.01
CA TRP A 433 -7.95 6.61 -18.33
C TRP A 433 -8.32 5.60 -17.24
N LEU A 434 -7.54 4.54 -17.06
CA LEU A 434 -7.75 3.53 -16.01
C LEU A 434 -9.14 2.88 -16.06
N GLY A 435 -9.71 2.69 -17.24
CA GLY A 435 -11.06 2.18 -17.43
C GLY A 435 -12.19 3.16 -17.08
N LEU A 436 -11.87 4.40 -16.74
CA LEU A 436 -12.87 5.40 -16.32
C LEU A 436 -13.54 6.12 -17.49
N LEU A 437 -13.05 5.96 -18.73
CA LEU A 437 -13.62 6.52 -19.94
C LEU A 437 -13.99 5.40 -20.91
N PRO A 438 -15.17 4.78 -20.76
CA PRO A 438 -15.62 3.75 -21.68
C PRO A 438 -15.94 4.36 -23.06
N ALA A 439 -15.56 3.65 -24.12
CA ALA A 439 -15.71 4.13 -25.49
C ALA A 439 -17.17 4.11 -25.99
N ASP A 440 -18.05 3.40 -25.31
CA ASP A 440 -19.44 3.12 -25.69
C ASP A 440 -20.48 3.93 -24.90
N VAL A 441 -20.03 4.87 -24.05
CA VAL A 441 -20.94 5.71 -23.24
C VAL A 441 -21.10 7.08 -23.87
N TYR A 442 -22.34 7.43 -24.18
CA TYR A 442 -22.71 8.76 -24.66
C TYR A 442 -23.03 9.70 -23.50
N ALA A 443 -22.14 10.68 -23.28
CA ALA A 443 -22.25 11.63 -22.16
C ALA A 443 -23.09 12.87 -22.45
N ALA A 444 -23.56 13.07 -23.70
CA ALA A 444 -24.22 14.29 -24.17
C ALA A 444 -23.41 15.59 -23.90
N LEU A 445 -22.10 15.48 -23.79
CA LEU A 445 -21.17 16.60 -23.59
C LEU A 445 -20.22 16.71 -24.78
N PRO A 446 -19.77 17.94 -25.12
CA PRO A 446 -18.71 18.11 -26.10
C PRO A 446 -17.45 17.31 -25.74
N GLY A 447 -16.95 16.45 -26.65
CA GLY A 447 -15.80 15.58 -26.42
C GLY A 447 -15.99 14.58 -25.31
N GLY A 448 -17.24 14.17 -24.98
CA GLY A 448 -17.52 13.29 -23.85
C GLY A 448 -17.20 13.92 -22.48
N GLY A 449 -17.03 15.23 -22.40
CA GLY A 449 -16.59 15.94 -21.19
C GLY A 449 -15.08 15.89 -20.95
N VAL A 450 -14.32 15.28 -21.86
CA VAL A 450 -12.85 15.22 -21.76
C VAL A 450 -12.23 16.59 -22.04
N ARG A 451 -11.38 17.05 -21.16
CA ARG A 451 -10.56 18.25 -21.34
C ARG A 451 -9.09 17.89 -21.18
N THR A 452 -8.28 18.25 -22.15
CA THR A 452 -6.82 18.12 -22.12
C THR A 452 -6.22 19.51 -21.96
N GLY A 453 -5.60 19.79 -20.82
CA GLY A 453 -4.98 21.07 -20.53
C GLY A 453 -4.95 21.42 -19.04
N PRO A 454 -4.19 22.45 -18.63
CA PRO A 454 -4.23 22.91 -17.25
C PRO A 454 -5.63 23.37 -16.88
N ARG A 455 -6.04 23.14 -15.62
CA ARG A 455 -7.31 23.70 -15.09
C ARG A 455 -7.26 25.24 -15.21
N PRO A 456 -8.36 25.88 -15.64
CA PRO A 456 -8.45 27.34 -15.66
C PRO A 456 -8.31 27.94 -14.27
#